data_0a969b148a8106c661772f520ba2ab31
#
_entry.id   0a969b148a8106c661772f520ba2ab31
#
_cell.length_a   1.000
_cell.length_b   1.000
_cell.length_c   1.000
_cell.angle_alpha   90.00
_cell.angle_beta   90.00
_cell.angle_gamma   90.00
#
_symmetry.space_group_name_H-M   'P 1'
#
loop_
_entity.id
_entity.type
_entity.pdbx_description
1 polymer ?
#
loop_
_entity_poly.entity_id
_entity_poly.type
_entity_poly.pdbx_seq_one_letter_code
_entity_poly.pdbx_strand_id
1 'polypeptide(L)'
;MRQNTIRGFTIPELIITLGVAAIILSTAVPGVSTTIKNNRLATRVNDIITDIHFARSEAAKRDVRVILCRSSNPNSSSPQCSTDSGNDYTWTSGYLIFADSGTAANSIYNAGSDILLRRGQPAPSGVRMRTNPTWNRNLEFNPNGSIHEGSTAIMSICDDRGKEDGRQIIVSLSGIPKMYSDNISTCTPAYPDT
;
A
#
# COMPACT_ATOMS: atom_id res chain seq x y z
N MET A 1 -57.91 1.51 33.34
CA MET A 1 -56.98 2.14 32.38
C MET A 1 -55.79 2.66 33.16
N ARG A 2 -54.55 2.09 32.91
CA ARG A 2 -53.34 2.54 33.59
C ARG A 2 -52.74 3.68 32.73
N GLN A 3 -52.76 4.91 33.26
CA GLN A 3 -52.12 6.06 32.60
C GLN A 3 -50.61 5.89 32.77
N ASN A 4 -49.90 5.61 31.65
CA ASN A 4 -48.43 5.69 31.61
C ASN A 4 -48.04 7.19 31.63
N THR A 5 -47.53 7.66 32.74
CA THR A 5 -46.92 8.98 32.84
C THR A 5 -45.58 8.96 32.12
N ILE A 6 -45.53 9.59 30.95
CA ILE A 6 -44.27 9.85 30.21
C ILE A 6 -43.49 10.92 30.98
N ARG A 7 -42.39 10.54 31.62
CA ARG A 7 -41.50 11.51 32.28
C ARG A 7 -40.57 12.12 31.23
N GLY A 8 -40.64 13.41 31.04
CA GLY A 8 -39.67 14.17 30.21
C GLY A 8 -38.37 14.47 30.95
N PHE A 9 -37.29 14.68 30.21
CA PHE A 9 -35.98 15.08 30.74
C PHE A 9 -36.07 16.52 31.30
N THR A 10 -35.38 16.74 32.42
CA THR A 10 -35.25 18.10 32.99
C THR A 10 -34.04 18.82 32.36
N ILE A 11 -34.09 20.17 32.30
CA ILE A 11 -32.99 20.99 31.76
C ILE A 11 -31.64 20.71 32.47
N PRO A 12 -31.58 20.61 33.83
CA PRO A 12 -30.32 20.24 34.49
C PRO A 12 -29.77 18.89 34.10
N GLU A 13 -30.63 17.90 33.88
CA GLU A 13 -30.24 16.54 33.48
C GLU A 13 -29.62 16.54 32.07
N LEU A 14 -30.17 17.37 31.15
CA LEU A 14 -29.57 17.54 29.82
C LEU A 14 -28.19 18.19 29.90
N ILE A 15 -28.02 19.22 30.74
CA ILE A 15 -26.71 19.92 30.88
C ILE A 15 -25.65 18.94 31.45
N ILE A 16 -25.99 18.13 32.45
CA ILE A 16 -25.09 17.17 33.05
C ILE A 16 -24.71 16.09 32.03
N THR A 17 -25.66 15.54 31.28
CA THR A 17 -25.40 14.52 30.26
C THR A 17 -24.52 15.06 29.13
N LEU A 18 -24.72 16.29 28.68
CA LEU A 18 -23.86 16.95 27.69
C LEU A 18 -22.43 17.18 28.23
N GLY A 19 -22.30 17.57 29.50
CA GLY A 19 -21.00 17.74 30.15
C GLY A 19 -20.22 16.44 30.22
N VAL A 20 -20.86 15.35 30.63
CA VAL A 20 -20.23 14.01 30.68
C VAL A 20 -19.87 13.53 29.27
N ALA A 21 -20.77 13.71 28.29
CA ALA A 21 -20.49 13.35 26.90
C ALA A 21 -19.29 14.11 26.33
N ALA A 22 -19.14 15.39 26.62
CA ALA A 22 -18.00 16.19 26.17
C ALA A 22 -16.67 15.68 26.72
N ILE A 23 -16.62 15.27 28.00
CA ILE A 23 -15.42 14.69 28.63
C ILE A 23 -15.03 13.37 27.97
N ILE A 24 -16.01 12.48 27.74
CA ILE A 24 -15.75 11.18 27.09
C ILE A 24 -15.25 11.39 25.65
N LEU A 25 -15.87 12.26 24.88
CA LEU A 25 -15.48 12.55 23.50
C LEU A 25 -14.07 13.13 23.41
N SER A 26 -13.68 13.99 24.34
CA SER A 26 -12.33 14.59 24.32
C SER A 26 -11.19 13.58 24.44
N THR A 27 -11.40 12.46 25.12
CA THR A 27 -10.42 11.38 25.27
C THR A 27 -10.52 10.31 24.19
N ALA A 28 -11.71 10.06 23.64
CA ALA A 28 -11.95 9.01 22.65
C ALA A 28 -11.42 9.37 21.24
N VAL A 29 -11.56 10.63 20.83
CA VAL A 29 -11.22 11.08 19.47
C VAL A 29 -9.75 10.82 19.06
N PRO A 30 -8.71 11.12 19.87
CA PRO A 30 -7.32 10.86 19.48
C PRO A 30 -7.03 9.35 19.29
N GLY A 31 -7.62 8.47 20.10
CA GLY A 31 -7.45 7.03 19.97
C GLY A 31 -8.05 6.46 18.67
N VAL A 32 -9.19 6.96 18.23
CA VAL A 32 -9.83 6.55 16.98
C VAL A 32 -8.97 6.94 15.76
N SER A 33 -8.38 8.12 15.74
CA SER A 33 -7.50 8.59 14.67
C SER A 33 -6.30 7.65 14.46
N THR A 34 -5.63 7.26 15.53
CA THR A 34 -4.50 6.32 15.49
C THR A 34 -4.92 4.95 14.96
N THR A 35 -6.08 4.45 15.39
CA THR A 35 -6.63 3.17 14.92
C THR A 35 -6.90 3.21 13.40
N ILE A 36 -7.49 4.29 12.89
CA ILE A 36 -7.75 4.47 11.45
C ILE A 36 -6.44 4.47 10.66
N LYS A 37 -5.40 5.18 11.13
CA LYS A 37 -4.09 5.21 10.49
C LYS A 37 -3.44 3.82 10.45
N ASN A 38 -3.48 3.10 11.57
CA ASN A 38 -2.96 1.73 11.64
C ASN A 38 -3.69 0.79 10.67
N ASN A 39 -5.01 0.88 10.59
CA ASN A 39 -5.80 0.07 9.67
C ASN A 39 -5.47 0.38 8.19
N ARG A 40 -5.28 1.66 7.83
CA ARG A 40 -4.86 2.06 6.48
C ARG A 40 -3.51 1.46 6.10
N LEU A 41 -2.52 1.54 7.00
CA LEU A 41 -1.21 0.93 6.78
C LEU A 41 -1.30 -0.58 6.65
N ALA A 42 -2.00 -1.25 7.57
CA ALA A 42 -2.17 -2.70 7.56
C ALA A 42 -2.86 -3.19 6.27
N THR A 43 -3.94 -2.53 5.87
CA THR A 43 -4.65 -2.85 4.61
C THR A 43 -3.71 -2.72 3.43
N ARG A 44 -2.96 -1.61 3.34
CA ARG A 44 -2.05 -1.39 2.21
C ARG A 44 -0.92 -2.42 2.14
N VAL A 45 -0.35 -2.78 3.28
CA VAL A 45 0.66 -3.85 3.36
C VAL A 45 0.10 -5.18 2.89
N ASN A 46 -1.10 -5.55 3.35
CA ASN A 46 -1.75 -6.80 2.96
C ASN A 46 -2.07 -6.84 1.46
N ASP A 47 -2.51 -5.72 0.87
CA ASP A 47 -2.74 -5.60 -0.57
C ASP A 47 -1.46 -5.89 -1.35
N ILE A 48 -0.34 -5.24 -0.99
CA ILE A 48 0.94 -5.44 -1.66
C ILE A 48 1.45 -6.86 -1.50
N ILE A 49 1.37 -7.45 -0.31
CA ILE A 49 1.79 -8.84 -0.08
C ILE A 49 0.95 -9.81 -0.93
N THR A 50 -0.36 -9.58 -1.00
CA THR A 50 -1.26 -10.37 -1.83
C THR A 50 -0.90 -10.26 -3.31
N ASP A 51 -0.60 -9.06 -3.78
CA ASP A 51 -0.22 -8.80 -5.17
C ASP A 51 1.16 -9.39 -5.51
N ILE A 52 2.10 -9.40 -4.57
CA ILE A 52 3.39 -10.09 -4.74
C ILE A 52 3.19 -11.60 -4.87
N HIS A 53 2.39 -12.20 -3.99
CA HIS A 53 2.06 -13.64 -4.09
C HIS A 53 1.32 -13.98 -5.39
N PHE A 54 0.39 -13.11 -5.79
CA PHE A 54 -0.32 -13.26 -7.06
C PHE A 54 0.64 -13.23 -8.24
N ALA A 55 1.53 -12.23 -8.33
CA ALA A 55 2.50 -12.13 -9.42
C ALA A 55 3.42 -13.34 -9.49
N ARG A 56 3.94 -13.77 -8.32
CA ARG A 56 4.77 -14.97 -8.22
C ARG A 56 4.05 -16.23 -8.70
N SER A 57 2.79 -16.40 -8.31
CA SER A 57 1.97 -17.55 -8.72
C SER A 57 1.65 -17.53 -10.22
N GLU A 58 1.37 -16.35 -10.79
CA GLU A 58 1.11 -16.21 -12.23
C GLU A 58 2.37 -16.44 -13.06
N ALA A 59 3.56 -16.06 -12.56
CA ALA A 59 4.82 -16.38 -13.22
C ALA A 59 5.03 -17.89 -13.35
N ALA A 60 4.84 -18.63 -12.25
CA ALA A 60 4.94 -20.08 -12.25
C ALA A 60 3.86 -20.77 -13.10
N LYS A 61 2.63 -20.25 -13.07
CA LYS A 61 1.49 -20.83 -13.81
C LYS A 61 1.62 -20.65 -15.32
N ARG A 62 2.14 -19.50 -15.75
CA ARG A 62 2.23 -19.15 -17.19
C ARG A 62 3.56 -19.51 -17.82
N ASP A 63 4.55 -19.90 -17.01
CA ASP A 63 5.93 -20.14 -17.43
C ASP A 63 6.58 -18.95 -18.16
N VAL A 64 6.21 -17.72 -17.73
CA VAL A 64 6.77 -16.46 -18.24
C VAL A 64 7.10 -15.53 -17.06
N ARG A 65 7.91 -14.51 -17.31
CA ARG A 65 8.16 -13.49 -16.30
C ARG A 65 6.88 -12.70 -16.01
N VAL A 66 6.65 -12.43 -14.73
CA VAL A 66 5.59 -11.52 -14.30
C VAL A 66 6.22 -10.36 -13.55
N ILE A 67 5.83 -9.16 -13.92
CA ILE A 67 6.46 -7.93 -13.51
C ILE A 67 5.44 -7.05 -12.80
N LEU A 68 5.83 -6.55 -11.62
CA LEU A 68 5.20 -5.41 -10.98
C LEU A 68 5.99 -4.17 -11.37
N CYS A 69 5.39 -3.21 -12.06
CA CYS A 69 6.04 -1.94 -12.36
C CYS A 69 5.27 -0.76 -11.73
N ARG A 70 6.03 0.23 -11.27
CA ARG A 70 5.46 1.50 -10.84
C ARG A 70 4.69 2.17 -11.98
N SER A 71 3.54 2.79 -11.67
CA SER A 71 2.72 3.52 -12.65
C SER A 71 2.18 4.80 -12.04
N SER A 72 2.26 5.89 -12.78
CA SER A 72 1.62 7.16 -12.42
C SER A 72 0.16 7.22 -12.84
N ASN A 73 -0.29 6.32 -13.73
CA ASN A 73 -1.64 6.31 -14.30
C ASN A 73 -2.24 4.90 -14.41
N PRO A 74 -2.24 4.07 -13.34
CA PRO A 74 -2.64 2.66 -13.41
C PRO A 74 -4.10 2.47 -13.86
N ASN A 75 -4.97 3.45 -13.62
CA ASN A 75 -6.39 3.38 -13.91
C ASN A 75 -6.79 4.04 -15.25
N SER A 76 -5.83 4.53 -16.04
CA SER A 76 -6.13 5.12 -17.35
C SER A 76 -6.59 4.06 -18.36
N SER A 77 -7.16 4.50 -19.48
CA SER A 77 -7.50 3.62 -20.61
C SER A 77 -6.25 3.03 -21.28
N SER A 78 -5.12 3.71 -21.17
CA SER A 78 -3.80 3.26 -21.65
C SER A 78 -2.77 3.37 -20.51
N PRO A 79 -2.78 2.40 -19.56
CA PRO A 79 -1.86 2.43 -18.44
C PRO A 79 -0.43 2.13 -18.89
N GLN A 80 0.55 2.76 -18.25
CA GLN A 80 1.96 2.57 -18.57
C GLN A 80 2.80 2.42 -17.31
N CYS A 81 3.91 1.70 -17.42
CA CYS A 81 4.95 1.74 -16.40
C CYS A 81 5.64 3.12 -16.41
N SER A 82 5.96 3.66 -15.26
CA SER A 82 6.73 4.90 -15.16
C SER A 82 8.16 4.70 -15.68
N THR A 83 8.57 5.56 -16.59
CA THR A 83 9.91 5.50 -17.24
C THR A 83 10.90 6.51 -16.66
N ASP A 84 10.46 7.34 -15.73
CA ASP A 84 11.29 8.37 -15.11
C ASP A 84 12.54 7.74 -14.48
N SER A 85 13.69 8.23 -14.91
CA SER A 85 15.03 7.79 -14.51
C SER A 85 15.55 8.47 -13.23
N GLY A 86 14.70 9.23 -12.54
CA GLY A 86 15.06 9.88 -11.27
C GLY A 86 15.21 8.88 -10.13
N ASN A 87 15.91 9.29 -9.07
CA ASN A 87 15.99 8.54 -7.80
C ASN A 87 14.67 8.59 -7.00
N ASP A 88 13.54 8.74 -7.70
CA ASP A 88 12.23 8.70 -7.10
C ASP A 88 11.76 7.24 -7.01
N TYR A 89 11.97 6.65 -5.85
CA TYR A 89 11.55 5.29 -5.50
C TYR A 89 10.09 5.24 -5.01
N THR A 90 9.26 6.22 -5.38
CA THR A 90 7.89 6.37 -4.88
C THR A 90 6.89 5.52 -5.67
N TRP A 91 6.14 4.68 -4.97
CA TRP A 91 5.09 3.81 -5.53
C TRP A 91 3.67 4.24 -5.13
N THR A 92 3.55 5.45 -4.60
CA THR A 92 2.29 5.97 -4.02
C THR A 92 1.18 6.11 -5.06
N SER A 93 1.51 6.44 -6.32
CA SER A 93 0.53 6.62 -7.40
C SER A 93 -0.09 5.33 -7.90
N GLY A 94 0.51 4.17 -7.57
CA GLY A 94 0.05 2.85 -7.97
C GLY A 94 1.04 2.09 -8.83
N TYR A 95 0.61 0.94 -9.36
CA TYR A 95 1.46 0.02 -10.12
C TYR A 95 0.62 -0.84 -11.06
N LEU A 96 1.29 -1.50 -11.99
CA LEU A 96 0.71 -2.53 -12.87
C LEU A 96 1.37 -3.87 -12.55
N ILE A 97 0.61 -4.94 -12.74
CA ILE A 97 1.11 -6.31 -12.74
C ILE A 97 0.80 -6.90 -14.11
N PHE A 98 1.82 -7.34 -14.81
CA PHE A 98 1.66 -7.89 -16.16
C PHE A 98 2.57 -9.09 -16.39
N ALA A 99 2.14 -9.99 -17.27
CA ALA A 99 2.97 -11.06 -17.79
C ALA A 99 3.71 -10.54 -19.02
N ASP A 100 5.04 -10.59 -18.97
CA ASP A 100 5.93 -10.23 -20.08
C ASP A 100 5.96 -11.39 -21.07
N SER A 101 5.09 -11.34 -22.06
CA SER A 101 4.96 -12.35 -23.12
C SER A 101 5.54 -11.89 -24.46
N GLY A 102 6.11 -10.68 -24.49
CA GLY A 102 6.73 -10.11 -25.68
C GLY A 102 8.10 -10.71 -25.99
N THR A 103 8.54 -10.57 -27.23
CA THR A 103 9.90 -10.98 -27.67
C THR A 103 11.00 -10.06 -27.14
N ALA A 104 10.64 -8.86 -26.70
CA ALA A 104 11.54 -7.91 -26.08
C ALA A 104 11.36 -7.98 -24.56
N ALA A 105 12.22 -8.72 -23.88
CA ALA A 105 12.28 -8.78 -22.43
C ALA A 105 12.79 -7.43 -21.84
N ASN A 106 11.95 -6.40 -21.85
CA ASN A 106 12.36 -5.03 -21.53
C ASN A 106 11.81 -4.50 -20.20
N SER A 107 11.11 -5.32 -19.42
CA SER A 107 10.53 -4.96 -18.11
C SER A 107 9.60 -3.73 -18.13
N ILE A 108 9.06 -3.39 -19.30
CA ILE A 108 8.12 -2.31 -19.54
C ILE A 108 6.84 -2.89 -20.14
N TYR A 109 5.69 -2.50 -19.60
CA TYR A 109 4.40 -2.96 -20.12
C TYR A 109 4.13 -2.45 -21.54
N ASN A 110 3.91 -3.36 -22.47
CA ASN A 110 3.55 -3.12 -23.87
C ASN A 110 2.16 -3.69 -24.15
N ALA A 111 1.17 -2.83 -24.30
CA ALA A 111 -0.24 -3.22 -24.44
C ALA A 111 -0.56 -4.14 -25.66
N GLY A 112 0.34 -4.20 -26.66
CA GLY A 112 0.18 -5.05 -27.85
C GLY A 112 0.74 -6.46 -27.71
N SER A 113 1.65 -6.72 -26.76
CA SER A 113 2.36 -7.99 -26.58
C SER A 113 2.22 -8.60 -25.21
N ASP A 114 2.05 -7.76 -24.19
CA ASP A 114 2.02 -8.20 -22.79
C ASP A 114 0.58 -8.36 -22.29
N ILE A 115 0.40 -9.22 -21.29
CA ILE A 115 -0.90 -9.47 -20.70
C ILE A 115 -1.00 -8.70 -19.38
N LEU A 116 -1.83 -7.65 -19.34
CA LEU A 116 -2.13 -6.96 -18.09
C LEU A 116 -2.95 -7.87 -17.18
N LEU A 117 -2.40 -8.20 -16.02
CA LEU A 117 -3.02 -9.11 -15.05
C LEU A 117 -3.80 -8.35 -13.97
N ARG A 118 -3.22 -7.25 -13.45
CA ARG A 118 -3.83 -6.48 -12.36
C ARG A 118 -3.35 -5.03 -12.38
N ARG A 119 -4.18 -4.14 -11.83
CA ARG A 119 -3.88 -2.72 -11.58
C ARG A 119 -3.85 -2.48 -10.08
N GLY A 120 -2.68 -2.12 -9.56
CA GLY A 120 -2.52 -1.74 -8.16
C GLY A 120 -3.02 -0.32 -7.94
N GLN A 121 -3.94 -0.15 -7.00
CA GLN A 121 -4.54 1.16 -6.72
C GLN A 121 -3.53 2.13 -6.09
N PRO A 122 -3.72 3.45 -6.24
CA PRO A 122 -2.97 4.44 -5.49
C PRO A 122 -3.04 4.21 -3.99
N ALA A 123 -2.01 4.61 -3.27
CA ALA A 123 -2.03 4.57 -1.81
C ALA A 123 -3.13 5.52 -1.27
N PRO A 124 -3.78 5.18 -0.15
CA PRO A 124 -4.69 6.09 0.52
C PRO A 124 -4.01 7.41 0.89
N SER A 125 -4.80 8.51 0.95
CA SER A 125 -4.28 9.81 1.36
C SER A 125 -3.49 9.71 2.68
N GLY A 126 -2.32 10.34 2.72
CA GLY A 126 -1.41 10.32 3.86
C GLY A 126 -0.52 9.08 3.96
N VAL A 127 -0.68 8.08 3.10
CA VAL A 127 0.18 6.89 3.04
C VAL A 127 1.20 7.04 1.91
N ARG A 128 2.47 6.81 2.20
CA ARG A 128 3.57 6.84 1.24
C ARG A 128 4.18 5.46 1.10
N MET A 129 4.56 5.12 -0.12
CA MET A 129 5.22 3.84 -0.44
C MET A 129 6.53 4.14 -1.15
N ARG A 130 7.63 3.62 -0.62
CA ARG A 130 8.97 3.79 -1.21
C ARG A 130 9.71 2.46 -1.25
N THR A 131 10.51 2.29 -2.29
CA THR A 131 11.34 1.09 -2.47
C THR A 131 12.81 1.41 -2.33
N ASN A 132 13.63 0.38 -2.15
CA ASN A 132 15.08 0.50 -2.27
C ASN A 132 15.50 0.56 -3.76
N PRO A 133 16.78 0.91 -4.06
CA PRO A 133 17.28 0.94 -5.43
C PRO A 133 17.11 -0.35 -6.21
N THR A 134 17.18 -1.50 -5.54
CA THR A 134 16.97 -2.82 -6.16
C THR A 134 15.56 -2.97 -6.73
N TRP A 135 14.54 -2.55 -5.98
CA TRP A 135 13.14 -2.57 -6.42
C TRP A 135 12.72 -1.23 -7.07
N ASN A 136 13.61 -0.46 -7.56
CA ASN A 136 13.38 0.90 -8.05
C ASN A 136 12.05 1.07 -8.81
N ARG A 137 11.97 0.58 -10.04
CA ARG A 137 10.79 0.72 -10.91
C ARG A 137 9.99 -0.56 -11.03
N ASN A 138 10.65 -1.71 -10.96
CA ASN A 138 10.09 -3.02 -11.22
C ASN A 138 10.47 -4.01 -10.13
N LEU A 139 9.57 -4.94 -9.86
CA LEU A 139 9.87 -6.19 -9.18
C LEU A 139 9.47 -7.31 -10.14
N GLU A 140 10.42 -8.13 -10.52
CA GLU A 140 10.27 -9.15 -11.54
C GLU A 140 10.32 -10.55 -10.95
N PHE A 141 9.36 -11.39 -11.31
CA PHE A 141 9.30 -12.79 -10.92
C PHE A 141 9.61 -13.69 -12.10
N ASN A 142 10.60 -14.56 -11.94
CA ASN A 142 10.90 -15.62 -12.89
C ASN A 142 9.85 -16.75 -12.81
N PRO A 143 9.73 -17.62 -13.82
CA PRO A 143 8.85 -18.79 -13.80
C PRO A 143 9.03 -19.71 -12.61
N ASN A 144 10.25 -19.82 -12.08
CA ASN A 144 10.54 -20.60 -10.87
C ASN A 144 10.11 -19.93 -9.57
N GLY A 145 9.51 -18.72 -9.64
CA GLY A 145 9.05 -17.94 -8.51
C GLY A 145 10.13 -17.15 -7.76
N SER A 146 11.39 -17.16 -8.22
CA SER A 146 12.43 -16.28 -7.69
C SER A 146 12.30 -14.86 -8.22
N ILE A 147 12.86 -13.88 -7.53
CA ILE A 147 13.00 -12.54 -8.10
C ILE A 147 14.19 -12.45 -9.05
N HIS A 148 14.08 -11.62 -10.07
CA HIS A 148 15.10 -11.48 -11.13
C HIS A 148 16.28 -10.62 -10.69
N GLU A 149 16.07 -9.66 -9.79
CA GLU A 149 17.01 -8.58 -9.46
C GLU A 149 18.31 -9.02 -8.76
N GLY A 150 18.44 -10.30 -8.40
CA GLY A 150 19.66 -10.84 -7.81
C GLY A 150 19.96 -10.38 -6.37
N SER A 151 19.15 -9.52 -5.80
CA SER A 151 19.25 -9.07 -4.41
C SER A 151 17.89 -8.79 -3.78
N THR A 152 17.84 -8.67 -2.45
CA THR A 152 16.60 -8.47 -1.70
C THR A 152 15.90 -7.17 -2.06
N ALA A 153 14.63 -7.25 -2.44
CA ALA A 153 13.79 -6.10 -2.71
C ALA A 153 13.08 -5.62 -1.43
N ILE A 154 13.08 -4.33 -1.20
CA ILE A 154 12.52 -3.72 0.03
C ILE A 154 11.53 -2.62 -0.34
N MET A 155 10.35 -2.64 0.27
CA MET A 155 9.36 -1.56 0.20
C MET A 155 8.99 -1.10 1.61
N SER A 156 9.09 0.21 1.85
CA SER A 156 8.65 0.86 3.08
C SER A 156 7.32 1.57 2.85
N ILE A 157 6.39 1.40 3.78
CA ILE A 157 5.04 1.96 3.74
C ILE A 157 4.85 2.76 5.03
N CYS A 158 4.66 4.05 4.90
CA CYS A 158 4.65 4.99 6.00
C CYS A 158 3.49 5.98 5.90
N ASP A 159 3.14 6.59 7.01
CA ASP A 159 2.23 7.73 7.06
C ASP A 159 2.92 8.96 7.68
N ASP A 160 2.14 9.98 8.04
CA ASP A 160 2.60 11.23 8.63
C ASP A 160 3.25 11.08 10.02
N ARG A 161 3.11 9.93 10.68
CA ARG A 161 3.76 9.61 11.98
C ARG A 161 5.23 9.22 11.82
N GLY A 162 5.66 8.92 10.60
CA GLY A 162 7.05 8.63 10.28
C GLY A 162 7.42 7.15 10.38
N LYS A 163 8.72 6.89 10.57
CA LYS A 163 9.30 5.54 10.52
C LYS A 163 8.86 4.61 11.65
N GLU A 164 8.53 5.16 12.81
CA GLU A 164 8.23 4.36 14.02
C GLU A 164 6.92 3.58 13.90
N ASP A 165 5.94 4.16 13.21
CA ASP A 165 4.65 3.54 12.93
C ASP A 165 4.58 2.87 11.55
N GLY A 166 5.63 3.01 10.73
CA GLY A 166 5.68 2.46 9.37
C GLY A 166 5.71 0.93 9.35
N ARG A 167 5.66 0.38 8.13
CA ARG A 167 5.79 -1.06 7.86
C ARG A 167 6.75 -1.26 6.70
N GLN A 168 7.48 -2.36 6.74
CA GLN A 168 8.42 -2.72 5.69
C GLN A 168 8.10 -4.11 5.14
N ILE A 169 8.09 -4.24 3.82
CA ILE A 169 7.98 -5.52 3.14
C ILE A 169 9.35 -5.82 2.54
N ILE A 170 9.87 -6.98 2.87
CA ILE A 170 11.13 -7.49 2.33
C ILE A 170 10.81 -8.72 1.49
N VAL A 171 11.15 -8.68 0.20
CA VAL A 171 11.02 -9.82 -0.70
C VAL A 171 12.39 -10.47 -0.85
N SER A 172 12.50 -11.71 -0.40
CA SER A 172 13.73 -12.49 -0.51
C SER A 172 13.99 -12.92 -1.96
N LEU A 173 15.19 -13.38 -2.26
CA LEU A 173 15.54 -13.91 -3.59
C LEU A 173 14.63 -15.05 -4.06
N SER A 174 14.08 -15.83 -3.12
CA SER A 174 13.07 -16.85 -3.42
C SER A 174 11.68 -16.30 -3.75
N GLY A 175 11.50 -14.98 -3.80
CA GLY A 175 10.24 -14.31 -4.12
C GLY A 175 9.21 -14.34 -2.99
N ILE A 176 9.61 -14.62 -1.74
CA ILE A 176 8.71 -14.69 -0.60
C ILE A 176 8.71 -13.35 0.13
N PRO A 177 7.57 -12.64 0.20
CA PRO A 177 7.46 -11.41 0.96
C PRO A 177 7.34 -11.71 2.46
N LYS A 178 8.01 -10.89 3.28
CA LYS A 178 7.87 -10.86 4.75
C LYS A 178 7.64 -9.43 5.20
N MET A 179 6.74 -9.24 6.16
CA MET A 179 6.49 -7.94 6.78
C MET A 179 7.33 -7.76 8.03
N TYR A 180 7.83 -6.55 8.22
CA TYR A 180 8.54 -6.10 9.41
C TYR A 180 7.94 -4.78 9.90
N SER A 181 7.86 -4.61 11.23
CA SER A 181 7.38 -3.38 11.89
C SER A 181 8.51 -2.57 12.53
N ASP A 182 9.70 -3.17 12.65
CA ASP A 182 10.83 -2.58 13.37
C ASP A 182 11.95 -2.18 12.40
N ASN A 183 12.73 -1.15 12.76
CA ASN A 183 13.92 -0.69 12.03
C ASN A 183 13.67 -0.24 10.57
N ILE A 184 12.60 0.51 10.33
CA ILE A 184 12.32 1.04 9.00
C ILE A 184 13.32 2.14 8.67
N SER A 185 14.21 1.87 7.72
CA SER A 185 15.32 2.76 7.37
C SER A 185 14.94 3.95 6.48
N THR A 186 13.78 3.92 5.82
CA THR A 186 13.49 4.82 4.69
C THR A 186 12.12 5.52 4.73
N CYS A 187 11.53 5.72 5.90
CA CYS A 187 10.39 6.63 6.07
C CYS A 187 10.84 8.08 6.31
N THR A 188 11.90 8.55 5.68
CA THR A 188 12.34 9.92 5.85
C THR A 188 11.35 10.88 5.19
N PRO A 189 10.89 11.94 5.92
CA PRO A 189 10.07 13.02 5.35
C PRO A 189 10.90 13.98 4.46
N ALA A 190 12.06 13.56 3.99
CA ALA A 190 12.98 14.41 3.27
C ALA A 190 12.76 14.38 1.75
N TYR A 191 11.53 14.68 1.32
CA TYR A 191 11.31 15.41 0.07
C TYR A 191 10.00 16.16 0.22
N PRO A 192 9.99 17.49 0.14
CA PRO A 192 8.76 18.26 0.08
C PRO A 192 8.01 17.83 -1.18
N ASP A 193 6.72 17.52 -1.01
CA ASP A 193 5.80 17.39 -2.12
C ASP A 193 5.76 18.77 -2.83
N THR A 194 6.42 18.93 -3.97
CA THR A 194 6.22 20.03 -4.91
C THR A 194 5.35 19.56 -6.04
#